data_f145a0714098b1ef6aff005a2fc091ec
#
_entry.id   f145a0714098b1ef6aff005a2fc091ec
#
_cell.length_a   1.000
_cell.length_b   1.000
_cell.length_c   1.000
_cell.angle_alpha   90.00
_cell.angle_beta   90.00
_cell.angle_gamma   90.00
#
_symmetry.space_group_name_H-M   'P 1'
#
loop_
_entity.id
_entity.type
_entity.pdbx_description
1 polymer ?
#
loop_
_entity_poly.entity_id
_entity_poly.type
_entity_poly.pdbx_seq_one_letter_code
_entity_poly.pdbx_strand_id
1 'polypeptide(L)'
;MPPAAALSISFTRTAPEDWPASWQKLRARVKRGRLCWTYWELGQDLCRGADPERLRVLAQIVTSLHRPAGTNTFWPCTLAALTDGEQGRTAFRRDLFWSGVRELGVRMVVSMGDQASIAIGLPKEAVQPLHWDIRNGVILCTVWDFVRIAEQPSRLDDVVVFLNNMFRLLRL
;
A
#
# COMPACT_ATOMS: atom_id res chain seq x y z
N MET A 1 18.54 -21.62 -9.90
CA MET A 1 17.17 -21.74 -9.35
C MET A 1 16.18 -21.31 -10.42
N PRO A 2 15.14 -22.09 -10.73
CA PRO A 2 14.13 -21.63 -11.68
C PRO A 2 13.41 -20.40 -11.09
N PRO A 3 13.03 -19.41 -11.91
CA PRO A 3 12.23 -18.29 -11.45
C PRO A 3 10.91 -18.83 -10.90
N ALA A 4 10.57 -18.41 -9.67
CA ALA A 4 9.26 -18.71 -9.11
C ALA A 4 8.20 -18.28 -10.12
N ALA A 5 7.35 -19.20 -10.51
CA ALA A 5 6.26 -18.95 -11.45
C ALA A 5 5.50 -17.71 -10.94
N ALA A 6 5.51 -16.64 -11.71
CA ALA A 6 4.75 -15.45 -11.42
C ALA A 6 3.28 -15.85 -11.35
N LEU A 7 2.76 -16.01 -10.14
CA LEU A 7 1.34 -16.20 -9.91
C LEU A 7 0.65 -14.91 -10.34
N SER A 8 0.28 -14.83 -11.60
CA SER A 8 -0.56 -13.75 -12.11
C SER A 8 -1.91 -13.82 -11.40
N ILE A 9 -2.04 -13.03 -10.35
CA ILE A 9 -3.34 -12.78 -9.77
C ILE A 9 -4.05 -11.85 -10.74
N SER A 10 -4.84 -12.41 -11.65
CA SER A 10 -5.71 -11.60 -12.49
C SER A 10 -6.77 -10.96 -11.58
N PHE A 11 -6.83 -9.64 -11.54
CA PHE A 11 -7.94 -8.93 -10.93
C PHE A 11 -8.83 -8.36 -12.03
N THR A 12 -10.13 -8.37 -11.78
CA THR A 12 -11.08 -7.70 -12.68
C THR A 12 -10.99 -6.19 -12.41
N ARG A 13 -10.61 -5.43 -13.45
CA ARG A 13 -10.61 -3.96 -13.35
C ARG A 13 -12.05 -3.47 -13.23
N THR A 14 -12.31 -2.72 -12.17
CA THR A 14 -13.58 -2.02 -11.98
C THR A 14 -13.38 -0.55 -12.40
N ALA A 15 -14.25 -0.03 -13.24
CA ALA A 15 -14.21 1.36 -13.65
C ALA A 15 -14.54 2.29 -12.46
N PRO A 16 -13.92 3.49 -12.35
CA PRO A 16 -14.14 4.37 -11.20
C PRO A 16 -15.62 4.74 -10.95
N GLU A 17 -16.40 4.82 -12.00
CA GLU A 17 -17.86 5.10 -11.94
C GLU A 17 -18.66 3.98 -11.27
N ASP A 18 -18.13 2.74 -11.30
CA ASP A 18 -18.77 1.56 -10.70
C ASP A 18 -18.32 1.31 -9.26
N TRP A 19 -17.42 2.17 -8.74
CA TRP A 19 -16.93 2.00 -7.36
C TRP A 19 -18.01 2.41 -6.35
N PRO A 20 -18.02 1.79 -5.16
CA PRO A 20 -18.85 2.26 -4.06
C PRO A 20 -18.59 3.74 -3.77
N ALA A 21 -19.63 4.47 -3.36
CA ALA A 21 -19.56 5.93 -3.14
C ALA A 21 -18.43 6.37 -2.21
N SER A 22 -18.10 5.57 -1.19
CA SER A 22 -16.98 5.83 -0.27
C SER A 22 -15.63 5.82 -1.00
N TRP A 23 -15.42 4.88 -1.91
CA TRP A 23 -14.21 4.78 -2.71
C TRP A 23 -14.11 5.88 -3.76
N GLN A 24 -15.23 6.27 -4.38
CA GLN A 24 -15.27 7.41 -5.30
C GLN A 24 -14.92 8.72 -4.59
N LYS A 25 -15.48 8.96 -3.39
CA LYS A 25 -15.15 10.12 -2.55
C LYS A 25 -13.67 10.14 -2.17
N LEU A 26 -13.13 9.00 -1.79
CA LEU A 26 -11.71 8.89 -1.48
C LEU A 26 -10.85 9.20 -2.70
N ARG A 27 -11.18 8.63 -3.86
CA ARG A 27 -10.46 8.86 -5.12
C ARG A 27 -10.40 10.36 -5.48
N ALA A 28 -11.47 11.09 -5.28
CA ALA A 28 -11.52 12.52 -5.56
C ALA A 28 -10.56 13.36 -4.69
N ARG A 29 -10.18 12.86 -3.51
CA ARG A 29 -9.30 13.53 -2.55
C ARG A 29 -7.85 13.12 -2.68
N VAL A 30 -7.58 11.90 -3.16
CA VAL A 30 -6.22 11.36 -3.24
C VAL A 30 -5.51 11.88 -4.47
N LYS A 31 -4.31 12.43 -4.25
CA LYS A 31 -3.45 12.92 -5.34
C LYS A 31 -2.78 11.74 -6.05
N ARG A 32 -2.56 11.89 -7.35
CA ARG A 32 -1.77 10.94 -8.12
C ARG A 32 -0.32 10.90 -7.63
N GLY A 33 0.31 9.74 -7.71
CA GLY A 33 1.71 9.58 -7.35
C GLY A 33 2.26 8.26 -7.88
N ARG A 34 3.56 8.21 -8.11
CA ARG A 34 4.21 7.00 -8.63
C ARG A 34 4.49 5.96 -7.54
N LEU A 35 4.57 6.38 -6.29
CA LEU A 35 4.82 5.56 -5.12
C LEU A 35 3.57 5.55 -4.24
N CYS A 36 2.94 4.40 -4.11
CA CYS A 36 1.75 4.20 -3.30
C CYS A 36 2.11 3.52 -1.97
N TRP A 37 1.71 4.12 -0.89
CA TRP A 37 1.78 3.54 0.45
C TRP A 37 0.45 2.91 0.81
N THR A 38 0.49 1.71 1.36
CA THR A 38 -0.67 1.04 1.90
C THR A 38 -0.33 0.28 3.18
N TYR A 39 -1.24 0.32 4.14
CA TYR A 39 -1.19 -0.44 5.39
C TYR A 39 -2.61 -0.70 5.86
N TRP A 40 -2.76 -1.60 6.81
CA TRP A 40 -4.08 -2.10 7.21
C TRP A 40 -5.04 -0.99 7.65
N GLU A 41 -4.59 -0.08 8.50
CA GLU A 41 -5.40 0.99 9.09
C GLU A 41 -5.55 2.23 8.20
N LEU A 42 -4.90 2.27 7.04
CA LEU A 42 -4.87 3.46 6.19
C LEU A 42 -6.26 4.01 5.85
N GLY A 43 -7.22 3.12 5.56
CA GLY A 43 -8.58 3.53 5.27
C GLY A 43 -9.25 4.26 6.44
N GLN A 44 -9.01 3.78 7.64
CA GLN A 44 -9.49 4.44 8.87
C GLN A 44 -8.77 5.77 9.11
N ASP A 45 -7.45 5.79 8.96
CA ASP A 45 -6.63 6.98 9.15
C ASP A 45 -7.03 8.12 8.19
N LEU A 46 -7.33 7.79 6.95
CA LEU A 46 -7.79 8.77 5.94
C LEU A 46 -9.20 9.31 6.23
N CYS A 47 -10.03 8.57 6.94
CA CYS A 47 -11.43 8.94 7.22
C CYS A 47 -11.62 9.60 8.60
N ARG A 48 -10.87 9.17 9.61
CA ARG A 48 -11.09 9.54 11.02
C ARG A 48 -9.91 10.27 11.65
N GLY A 49 -8.80 10.39 10.94
CA GLY A 49 -7.53 10.87 11.46
C GLY A 49 -6.61 9.72 11.88
N ALA A 50 -5.34 9.89 11.57
CA ALA A 50 -4.33 8.86 11.81
C ALA A 50 -3.82 8.87 13.25
N ASP A 51 -3.42 7.70 13.70
CA ASP A 51 -2.68 7.55 14.94
C ASP A 51 -1.36 8.33 14.88
N PRO A 52 -1.04 9.18 15.89
CA PRO A 52 0.15 10.01 15.89
C PRO A 52 1.46 9.25 15.76
N GLU A 53 1.56 8.07 16.35
CA GLU A 53 2.77 7.24 16.29
C GLU A 53 2.97 6.65 14.89
N ARG A 54 1.92 6.16 14.25
CA ARG A 54 1.98 5.73 12.84
C ARG A 54 2.39 6.87 11.92
N LEU A 55 1.81 8.05 12.10
CA LEU A 55 2.18 9.24 11.32
C LEU A 55 3.64 9.60 11.50
N ARG A 56 4.16 9.53 12.74
CA ARG A 56 5.55 9.82 13.06
C ARG A 56 6.49 8.88 12.31
N VAL A 57 6.28 7.58 12.40
CA VAL A 57 7.11 6.57 11.72
C VAL A 57 7.02 6.72 10.21
N LEU A 58 5.82 6.88 9.66
CA LEU A 58 5.63 7.08 8.23
C LEU A 58 6.32 8.34 7.71
N ALA A 59 6.18 9.45 8.45
CA ALA A 59 6.84 10.71 8.11
C ALA A 59 8.37 10.58 8.12
N GLN A 60 8.93 9.88 9.09
CA GLN A 60 10.37 9.61 9.15
C GLN A 60 10.84 8.83 7.92
N ILE A 61 10.15 7.75 7.54
CA ILE A 61 10.50 6.96 6.35
C ILE A 61 10.42 7.84 5.10
N VAL A 62 9.27 8.49 4.88
CA VAL A 62 9.01 9.30 3.67
C VAL A 62 10.04 10.44 3.54
N THR A 63 10.35 11.12 4.65
CA THR A 63 11.35 12.19 4.65
C THR A 63 12.76 11.66 4.35
N SER A 64 13.13 10.52 4.92
CA SER A 64 14.45 9.89 4.70
C SER A 64 14.67 9.39 3.27
N LEU A 65 13.60 9.16 2.52
CA LEU A 65 13.70 8.78 1.10
C LEU A 65 14.04 9.94 0.17
N HIS A 66 13.92 11.19 0.62
CA HIS A 66 14.25 12.42 -0.12
C HIS A 66 13.64 12.46 -1.54
N ARG A 67 12.39 12.02 -1.69
CA ARG A 67 11.72 12.02 -3.01
C ARG A 67 11.05 13.36 -3.30
N PRO A 68 10.98 13.78 -4.58
CA PRO A 68 10.30 15.00 -4.97
C PRO A 68 8.85 15.06 -4.48
N ALA A 69 8.36 16.27 -4.24
CA ALA A 69 6.94 16.48 -3.93
C ALA A 69 6.04 15.87 -5.03
N GLY A 70 4.93 15.27 -4.64
CA GLY A 70 4.00 14.61 -5.57
C GLY A 70 4.42 13.18 -5.98
N THR A 71 5.53 12.65 -5.47
CA THR A 71 5.91 11.25 -5.70
C THR A 71 4.99 10.29 -4.95
N ASN A 72 4.66 10.61 -3.70
CA ASN A 72 3.90 9.75 -2.80
C ASN A 72 2.40 9.89 -2.99
N THR A 73 1.70 8.78 -2.94
CA THR A 73 0.25 8.69 -2.81
C THR A 73 -0.11 7.64 -1.75
N PHE A 74 -1.32 7.72 -1.22
CA PHE A 74 -1.82 6.84 -0.18
C PHE A 74 -3.14 6.23 -0.64
N TRP A 75 -3.18 4.91 -0.78
CA TRP A 75 -4.37 4.21 -1.24
C TRP A 75 -4.62 2.97 -0.39
N PRO A 76 -5.78 2.88 0.29
CA PRO A 76 -6.00 1.85 1.29
C PRO A 76 -6.27 0.49 0.66
N CYS A 77 -5.75 -0.56 1.30
CA CYS A 77 -6.09 -1.95 0.97
C CYS A 77 -7.49 -2.32 1.47
N THR A 78 -7.98 -1.62 2.49
CA THR A 78 -9.31 -1.79 3.04
C THR A 78 -9.90 -0.41 3.32
N LEU A 79 -11.20 -0.28 3.11
CA LEU A 79 -11.96 0.89 3.54
C LEU A 79 -13.09 0.37 4.42
N ALA A 80 -13.03 0.67 5.72
CA ALA A 80 -14.13 0.36 6.61
C ALA A 80 -15.36 1.09 6.09
N ALA A 81 -16.45 0.34 5.87
CA ALA A 81 -17.70 0.94 5.44
C ALA A 81 -18.10 2.03 6.45
N LEU A 82 -18.09 3.27 6.02
CA LEU A 82 -18.62 4.41 6.78
C LEU A 82 -20.16 4.41 6.76
N THR A 83 -20.77 3.28 6.45
CA THR A 83 -22.20 3.14 6.33
C THR A 83 -22.78 2.51 7.57
N ASP A 84 -23.60 3.27 8.25
CA ASP A 84 -24.59 2.80 9.19
C ASP A 84 -25.37 1.63 8.55
N GLY A 85 -25.16 0.41 9.04
CA GLY A 85 -26.06 -0.69 8.75
C GLY A 85 -25.49 -2.00 8.21
N GLU A 86 -24.30 -2.06 7.68
CA GLU A 86 -23.69 -3.35 7.33
C GLU A 86 -22.65 -3.76 8.39
N GLN A 87 -23.09 -4.73 9.18
CA GLN A 87 -22.31 -5.34 10.25
C GLN A 87 -20.88 -5.66 9.85
N GLY A 88 -19.90 -4.91 10.38
CA GLY A 88 -18.59 -5.38 10.82
C GLY A 88 -17.71 -6.24 9.91
N ARG A 89 -18.08 -6.48 8.68
CA ARG A 89 -17.22 -7.17 7.70
C ARG A 89 -16.39 -6.15 6.96
N THR A 90 -15.15 -6.01 7.36
CA THR A 90 -14.11 -5.39 6.55
C THR A 90 -14.03 -6.18 5.24
N ALA A 91 -14.78 -5.75 4.24
CA ALA A 91 -14.78 -6.42 2.95
C ALA A 91 -13.45 -6.10 2.26
N PHE A 92 -12.62 -7.10 2.08
CA PHE A 92 -11.44 -6.99 1.23
C PHE A 92 -11.91 -6.76 -0.21
N ARG A 93 -11.62 -5.57 -0.72
CA ARG A 93 -11.93 -5.21 -2.09
C ARG A 93 -10.62 -5.08 -2.87
N ARG A 94 -9.97 -6.23 -3.07
CA ARG A 94 -8.73 -6.34 -3.84
C ARG A 94 -8.85 -5.76 -5.24
N ASP A 95 -10.00 -5.93 -5.87
CA ASP A 95 -10.34 -5.35 -7.16
C ASP A 95 -10.28 -3.82 -7.13
N LEU A 96 -10.84 -3.19 -6.10
CA LEU A 96 -10.82 -1.72 -5.93
C LEU A 96 -9.42 -1.21 -5.59
N PHE A 97 -8.65 -1.97 -4.80
CA PHE A 97 -7.27 -1.62 -4.51
C PHE A 97 -6.45 -1.50 -5.81
N TRP A 98 -6.41 -2.57 -6.60
CA TRP A 98 -5.61 -2.59 -7.82
C TRP A 98 -6.16 -1.68 -8.93
N SER A 99 -7.48 -1.51 -9.01
CA SER A 99 -8.09 -0.52 -9.90
C SER A 99 -7.65 0.90 -9.55
N GLY A 100 -7.62 1.24 -8.25
CA GLY A 100 -7.15 2.53 -7.74
C GLY A 100 -5.66 2.74 -7.99
N VAL A 101 -4.83 1.75 -7.72
CA VAL A 101 -3.39 1.78 -8.02
C VAL A 101 -3.14 2.16 -9.48
N ARG A 102 -3.87 1.54 -10.40
CA ARG A 102 -3.78 1.82 -11.83
C ARG A 102 -4.29 3.23 -12.18
N GLU A 103 -5.44 3.61 -11.63
CA GLU A 103 -6.05 4.93 -11.85
C GLU A 103 -5.16 6.08 -11.35
N LEU A 104 -4.44 5.88 -10.26
CA LEU A 104 -3.52 6.84 -9.69
C LEU A 104 -2.17 6.94 -10.42
N GLY A 105 -1.90 6.04 -11.39
CA GLY A 105 -0.66 6.02 -12.15
C GLY A 105 0.54 5.50 -11.34
N VAL A 106 0.28 4.66 -10.36
CA VAL A 106 1.30 4.07 -9.49
C VAL A 106 2.21 3.13 -10.26
N ARG A 107 3.50 3.17 -9.95
CA ARG A 107 4.52 2.25 -10.47
C ARG A 107 5.09 1.34 -9.40
N MET A 108 5.05 1.78 -8.15
CA MET A 108 5.51 1.00 -7.01
C MET A 108 4.49 1.11 -5.88
N VAL A 109 4.15 -0.02 -5.29
CA VAL A 109 3.35 -0.12 -4.06
C VAL A 109 4.28 -0.53 -2.92
N VAL A 110 4.23 0.16 -1.80
CA VAL A 110 4.85 -0.24 -0.54
C VAL A 110 3.74 -0.69 0.40
N SER A 111 3.70 -1.97 0.68
CA SER A 111 2.76 -2.60 1.61
C SER A 111 3.44 -2.78 2.97
N MET A 112 2.89 -2.13 3.99
CA MET A 112 3.42 -2.20 5.34
C MET A 112 2.63 -3.20 6.18
N GLY A 113 3.32 -4.26 6.59
CA GLY A 113 2.77 -5.33 7.42
C GLY A 113 2.08 -6.46 6.66
N ASP A 114 1.95 -7.58 7.36
CA ASP A 114 1.46 -8.83 6.78
C ASP A 114 -0.02 -8.74 6.39
N GLN A 115 -0.85 -8.10 7.22
CA GLN A 115 -2.29 -7.98 6.97
C GLN A 115 -2.59 -7.21 5.69
N ALA A 116 -1.93 -6.08 5.47
CA ALA A 116 -2.08 -5.30 4.25
C ALA A 116 -1.63 -6.09 3.03
N SER A 117 -0.50 -6.77 3.14
CA SER A 117 0.07 -7.59 2.05
C SER A 117 -0.85 -8.74 1.64
N ILE A 118 -1.45 -9.42 2.60
CA ILE A 118 -2.44 -10.47 2.35
C ILE A 118 -3.73 -9.88 1.73
N ALA A 119 -4.19 -8.74 2.23
CA ALA A 119 -5.38 -8.07 1.73
C ALA A 119 -5.28 -7.72 0.24
N ILE A 120 -4.11 -7.27 -0.21
CA ILE A 120 -3.87 -6.94 -1.62
C ILE A 120 -3.53 -8.15 -2.50
N GLY A 121 -3.45 -9.35 -1.89
CA GLY A 121 -3.41 -10.63 -2.61
C GLY A 121 -2.12 -11.39 -2.57
N LEU A 122 -1.19 -11.08 -1.66
CA LEU A 122 -0.06 -11.98 -1.46
C LEU A 122 -0.50 -13.22 -0.69
N PRO A 123 -0.03 -14.41 -1.08
CA PRO A 123 -0.16 -15.59 -0.25
C PRO A 123 0.56 -15.37 1.09
N LYS A 124 -0.03 -15.85 2.18
CA LYS A 124 0.55 -15.65 3.53
C LYS A 124 2.00 -16.14 3.61
N GLU A 125 2.29 -17.23 2.94
CA GLU A 125 3.60 -17.89 2.91
C GLU A 125 4.65 -17.07 2.12
N ALA A 126 4.20 -16.17 1.24
CA ALA A 126 5.06 -15.31 0.44
C ALA A 126 5.28 -13.91 1.07
N VAL A 127 4.60 -13.62 2.18
CA VAL A 127 4.77 -12.32 2.86
C VAL A 127 6.04 -12.35 3.69
N GLN A 128 7.03 -11.58 3.23
CA GLN A 128 8.30 -11.39 3.92
C GLN A 128 8.66 -9.90 3.89
N PRO A 129 9.16 -9.33 4.99
CA PRO A 129 9.63 -7.95 4.98
C PRO A 129 10.87 -7.80 4.11
N LEU A 130 11.06 -6.61 3.56
CA LEU A 130 12.17 -6.26 2.65
C LEU A 130 12.23 -7.15 1.42
N HIS A 131 11.07 -7.56 0.94
CA HIS A 131 10.91 -8.35 -0.28
C HIS A 131 10.19 -7.54 -1.35
N TRP A 132 10.43 -7.88 -2.62
CA TRP A 132 9.71 -7.26 -3.73
C TRP A 132 9.33 -8.28 -4.79
N ASP A 133 8.26 -7.98 -5.51
CA ASP A 133 7.73 -8.78 -6.60
C ASP A 133 7.06 -7.85 -7.62
N ILE A 134 6.73 -8.38 -8.79
CA ILE A 134 5.94 -7.66 -9.79
C ILE A 134 4.52 -8.22 -9.78
N ARG A 135 3.55 -7.36 -9.50
CA ARG A 135 2.13 -7.70 -9.48
C ARG A 135 1.34 -6.73 -10.35
N ASN A 136 0.55 -7.27 -11.28
CA ASN A 136 -0.29 -6.45 -12.16
C ASN A 136 0.49 -5.36 -12.93
N GLY A 137 1.76 -5.62 -13.27
CA GLY A 137 2.63 -4.65 -13.93
C GLY A 137 3.17 -3.54 -13.03
N VAL A 138 2.97 -3.67 -11.71
CA VAL A 138 3.45 -2.73 -10.69
C VAL A 138 4.42 -3.47 -9.76
N ILE A 139 5.45 -2.77 -9.30
CA ILE A 139 6.37 -3.31 -8.32
C ILE A 139 5.71 -3.24 -6.96
N LEU A 140 5.66 -4.37 -6.28
CA LEU A 140 5.15 -4.49 -4.93
C LEU A 140 6.31 -4.76 -3.97
N CYS A 141 6.55 -3.83 -3.06
CA CYS A 141 7.50 -3.97 -1.97
C CYS A 141 6.75 -4.25 -0.67
N THR A 142 7.20 -5.24 0.08
CA THR A 142 6.67 -5.54 1.41
C THR A 142 7.68 -5.13 2.47
N VAL A 143 7.23 -4.44 3.50
CA VAL A 143 8.06 -3.98 4.61
C VAL A 143 7.37 -4.30 5.94
N TRP A 144 8.09 -4.16 7.06
CA TRP A 144 7.49 -4.35 8.39
C TRP A 144 6.33 -3.39 8.65
N ASP A 145 5.43 -3.79 9.52
CA ASP A 145 4.40 -2.91 10.08
C ASP A 145 5.00 -1.87 11.05
N PHE A 146 4.19 -0.89 11.41
CA PHE A 146 4.62 0.20 12.27
C PHE A 146 5.05 -0.25 13.65
N VAL A 147 4.40 -1.26 14.22
CA VAL A 147 4.73 -1.79 15.56
C VAL A 147 6.13 -2.38 15.55
N ARG A 148 6.42 -3.24 14.59
CA ARG A 148 7.74 -3.86 14.43
C ARG A 148 8.85 -2.86 14.15
N ILE A 149 8.55 -1.78 13.40
CA ILE A 149 9.52 -0.70 13.17
C ILE A 149 9.76 0.09 14.45
N ALA A 150 8.71 0.40 15.23
CA ALA A 150 8.84 1.13 16.49
C ALA A 150 9.59 0.32 17.56
N GLU A 151 9.38 -1.00 17.61
CA GLU A 151 10.09 -1.90 18.54
C GLU A 151 11.60 -1.96 18.28
N GLN A 152 12.02 -1.80 17.04
CA GLN A 152 13.43 -1.89 16.66
C GLN A 152 13.79 -0.78 15.65
N PRO A 153 14.37 0.33 16.13
CA PRO A 153 14.68 1.49 15.29
C PRO A 153 15.54 1.21 14.04
N SER A 154 16.46 0.23 14.12
CA SER A 154 17.25 -0.18 12.94
C SER A 154 16.42 -0.66 11.75
N ARG A 155 15.21 -1.16 11.99
CA ARG A 155 14.28 -1.56 10.92
C ARG A 155 13.83 -0.39 10.06
N LEU A 156 13.75 0.81 10.61
CA LEU A 156 13.47 2.00 9.83
C LEU A 156 14.58 2.25 8.80
N ASP A 157 15.84 2.17 9.24
CA ASP A 157 16.99 2.34 8.35
C ASP A 157 17.02 1.26 7.27
N ASP A 158 16.75 0.00 7.65
CA ASP A 158 16.67 -1.11 6.71
C ASP A 158 15.60 -0.88 5.63
N VAL A 159 14.42 -0.39 6.01
CA VAL A 159 13.34 -0.03 5.08
C VAL A 159 13.78 1.08 4.13
N VAL A 160 14.41 2.14 4.65
CA VAL A 160 14.90 3.26 3.84
C VAL A 160 15.97 2.80 2.86
N VAL A 161 16.93 2.00 3.30
CA VAL A 161 17.99 1.43 2.44
C VAL A 161 17.38 0.54 1.36
N PHE A 162 16.48 -0.35 1.74
CA PHE A 162 15.79 -1.24 0.81
C PHE A 162 15.04 -0.47 -0.28
N LEU A 163 14.20 0.50 0.10
CA LEU A 163 13.43 1.29 -0.86
C LEU A 163 14.32 2.16 -1.75
N ASN A 164 15.38 2.76 -1.21
CA ASN A 164 16.35 3.51 -2.02
C ASN A 164 17.04 2.63 -3.07
N ASN A 165 17.37 1.38 -2.74
CA ASN A 165 17.91 0.43 -3.70
C ASN A 165 16.89 0.10 -4.78
N MET A 166 15.61 -0.09 -4.42
CA MET A 166 14.54 -0.30 -5.39
C MET A 166 14.37 0.89 -6.35
N PHE A 167 14.42 2.13 -5.85
CA PHE A 167 14.35 3.32 -6.70
C PHE A 167 15.50 3.41 -7.71
N ARG A 168 16.72 3.05 -7.29
CA ARG A 168 17.89 3.02 -8.19
C ARG A 168 17.73 1.97 -9.30
N LEU A 169 17.30 0.76 -8.93
CA LEU A 169 17.07 -0.32 -9.89
C LEU A 169 16.03 0.05 -10.95
N LEU A 170 15.01 0.79 -10.57
CA LEU A 170 13.83 1.07 -11.39
C LEU A 170 13.88 2.45 -12.08
N ARG A 171 14.90 3.23 -11.80
CA ARG A 171 15.02 4.62 -12.31
C ARG A 171 13.75 5.46 -12.02
N LEU A 172 13.20 5.30 -10.82
CA LEU A 172 12.00 6.00 -10.35
C LEU A 172 12.33 7.34 -9.71
#